data_85ea70dfe12b8241daad6eb52bd7643f
#
_entry.id   85ea70dfe12b8241daad6eb52bd7643f
#
_cell.length_a   1.000
_cell.length_b   1.000
_cell.length_c   1.000
_cell.angle_alpha   90.00
_cell.angle_beta   90.00
_cell.angle_gamma   90.00
#
_symmetry.space_group_name_H-M   'P 1'
#
loop_
_entity.id
_entity.type
_entity.pdbx_description
1 polymer ?
#
loop_
_entity_poly.entity_id
_entity_poly.type
_entity_poly.pdbx_seq_one_letter_code
_entity_poly.pdbx_strand_id
1 'polypeptide(L)'
;FDEATNDMCIAAEEIFGPVLTVIPVDSDEEAISIANDTRYGLAASLYTGDVAKAHRYARRLRAGTVSVNCFAEGDITTPFGGFKESGFFGRDKSMWAQEQYTELKTIWMQVS
;
A
#
# COMPACT_ATOMS: atom_id res chain seq x y z
N PHE A 1 -18.83 -11.11 4.12
CA PHE A 1 -19.04 -10.90 5.56
C PHE A 1 -19.31 -9.43 5.81
N ASP A 2 -20.42 -9.14 6.43
CA ASP A 2 -20.91 -7.80 6.73
C ASP A 2 -20.82 -7.54 8.24
N GLU A 3 -20.81 -6.25 8.62
CA GLU A 3 -20.69 -5.81 10.03
C GLU A 3 -19.49 -6.41 10.76
N ALA A 4 -18.38 -6.58 10.05
CA ALA A 4 -17.15 -7.10 10.62
C ALA A 4 -16.37 -6.01 11.39
N THR A 5 -15.41 -6.46 12.21
CA THR A 5 -14.45 -5.61 12.91
C THR A 5 -13.03 -6.12 12.69
N ASN A 6 -12.00 -5.29 12.90
CA ASN A 6 -10.61 -5.66 12.63
C ASN A 6 -10.05 -6.77 13.53
N ASP A 7 -10.67 -7.04 14.67
CA ASP A 7 -10.28 -8.14 15.57
C ASP A 7 -10.77 -9.52 15.11
N MET A 8 -11.67 -9.55 14.12
CA MET A 8 -12.13 -10.79 13.54
C MET A 8 -11.07 -11.40 12.62
N CYS A 9 -10.81 -12.69 12.73
CA CYS A 9 -9.86 -13.43 11.89
C CYS A 9 -10.12 -13.21 10.39
N ILE A 10 -11.39 -13.18 9.97
CA ILE A 10 -11.79 -12.93 8.58
C ILE A 10 -11.40 -11.57 8.03
N ALA A 11 -11.20 -10.57 8.91
CA ALA A 11 -10.74 -9.23 8.55
C ALA A 11 -9.21 -9.08 8.66
N ALA A 12 -8.60 -9.82 9.59
CA ALA A 12 -7.17 -9.71 9.92
C ALA A 12 -6.27 -10.55 9.00
N GLU A 13 -6.78 -11.65 8.42
CA GLU A 13 -6.01 -12.58 7.61
C GLU A 13 -6.34 -12.46 6.13
N GLU A 14 -5.34 -12.71 5.29
CA GLU A 14 -5.51 -12.81 3.85
C GLU A 14 -6.01 -14.20 3.47
N ILE A 15 -7.29 -14.32 3.12
CA ILE A 15 -7.94 -15.61 2.86
C ILE A 15 -7.54 -16.21 1.50
N PHE A 16 -7.10 -15.39 0.56
CA PHE A 16 -6.73 -15.78 -0.81
C PHE A 16 -7.84 -16.53 -1.57
N GLY A 17 -9.08 -16.04 -1.45
CA GLY A 17 -10.27 -16.64 -2.04
C GLY A 17 -11.36 -15.60 -2.32
N PRO A 18 -12.55 -15.99 -2.79
CA PRO A 18 -13.66 -15.09 -3.11
C PRO A 18 -14.35 -14.60 -1.83
N VAL A 19 -13.61 -13.94 -0.96
CA VAL A 19 -14.06 -13.45 0.34
C VAL A 19 -13.93 -11.95 0.38
N LEU A 20 -15.01 -11.26 0.73
CA LEU A 20 -15.05 -9.82 1.00
C LEU A 20 -15.53 -9.59 2.42
N THR A 21 -14.80 -8.77 3.16
CA THR A 21 -15.16 -8.32 4.49
C THR A 21 -15.55 -6.85 4.44
N VAL A 22 -16.68 -6.49 4.99
CA VAL A 22 -17.21 -5.12 5.02
C VAL A 22 -17.25 -4.65 6.47
N ILE A 23 -16.59 -3.54 6.74
CA ILE A 23 -16.52 -2.90 8.06
C ILE A 23 -17.21 -1.54 7.95
N PRO A 24 -18.39 -1.36 8.60
CA PRO A 24 -19.05 -0.06 8.62
C PRO A 24 -18.25 0.93 9.47
N VAL A 25 -18.32 2.21 9.09
CA VAL A 25 -17.64 3.29 9.77
C VAL A 25 -18.54 4.52 9.89
N ASP A 26 -18.40 5.29 10.94
CA ASP A 26 -19.22 6.48 11.21
C ASP A 26 -18.53 7.77 10.71
N SER A 27 -17.24 7.71 10.37
CA SER A 27 -16.48 8.87 9.92
C SER A 27 -15.33 8.53 9.01
N ASP A 28 -14.89 9.51 8.23
CA ASP A 28 -13.69 9.38 7.37
C ASP A 28 -12.41 9.10 8.22
N GLU A 29 -12.34 9.67 9.42
CA GLU A 29 -11.20 9.49 10.32
C GLU A 29 -11.12 8.04 10.83
N GLU A 30 -12.25 7.50 11.19
CA GLU A 30 -12.38 6.10 11.59
C GLU A 30 -12.03 5.15 10.43
N ALA A 31 -12.52 5.43 9.22
CA ALA A 31 -12.18 4.66 8.04
C ALA A 31 -10.67 4.56 7.82
N ILE A 32 -9.95 5.69 7.93
CA ILE A 32 -8.48 5.71 7.78
C ILE A 32 -7.78 4.96 8.93
N SER A 33 -8.29 5.08 10.14
CA SER A 33 -7.76 4.36 11.29
C SER A 33 -7.88 2.85 11.10
N ILE A 34 -9.07 2.38 10.76
CA ILE A 34 -9.36 0.96 10.53
C ILE A 34 -8.57 0.42 9.33
N ALA A 35 -8.51 1.17 8.22
CA ALA A 35 -7.75 0.77 7.04
C ALA A 35 -6.24 0.65 7.31
N ASN A 36 -5.72 1.41 8.26
CA ASN A 36 -4.32 1.33 8.66
C ASN A 36 -4.04 0.31 9.77
N ASP A 37 -5.06 -0.16 10.46
CA ASP A 37 -4.95 -1.14 11.53
C ASP A 37 -4.90 -2.57 10.96
N THR A 38 -3.84 -2.85 10.24
CA THR A 38 -3.51 -4.15 9.66
C THR A 38 -2.00 -4.32 9.60
N ARG A 39 -1.52 -5.55 9.64
CA ARG A 39 -0.10 -5.87 9.44
C ARG A 39 0.36 -5.73 7.98
N TYR A 40 -0.56 -5.67 7.05
CA TYR A 40 -0.29 -5.54 5.62
C TYR A 40 -0.29 -4.09 5.14
N GLY A 41 0.27 -3.86 3.97
CA GLY A 41 0.34 -2.53 3.37
C GLY A 41 0.79 -2.57 1.91
N LEU A 42 0.28 -3.51 1.11
CA LEU A 42 0.65 -3.59 -0.31
C LEU A 42 -0.08 -2.53 -1.14
N ALA A 43 -1.40 -2.58 -1.13
CA ALA A 43 -2.24 -1.71 -1.94
C ALA A 43 -3.51 -1.28 -1.19
N ALA A 44 -4.03 -0.12 -1.55
CA ALA A 44 -5.32 0.37 -1.10
C ALA A 44 -6.03 1.09 -2.24
N SER A 45 -7.36 1.10 -2.20
CA SER A 45 -8.19 1.88 -3.14
C SER A 45 -9.10 2.81 -2.34
N LEU A 46 -9.19 4.06 -2.79
CA LEU A 46 -10.02 5.10 -2.22
C LEU A 46 -11.01 5.61 -3.27
N TYR A 47 -12.28 5.68 -2.93
CA TYR A 47 -13.32 6.19 -3.81
C TYR A 47 -13.96 7.42 -3.18
N THR A 48 -13.92 8.56 -3.86
CA THR A 48 -14.52 9.82 -3.40
C THR A 48 -14.75 10.78 -4.56
N GLY A 49 -15.81 11.60 -4.50
CA GLY A 49 -16.03 12.71 -5.40
C GLY A 49 -15.30 14.01 -4.98
N ASP A 50 -14.70 14.05 -3.80
CA ASP A 50 -13.99 15.22 -3.26
C ASP A 50 -12.48 15.10 -3.47
N VAL A 51 -11.92 15.93 -4.35
CA VAL A 51 -10.49 15.95 -4.68
C VAL A 51 -9.62 16.28 -3.47
N ALA A 52 -10.07 17.17 -2.58
CA ALA A 52 -9.32 17.50 -1.36
C ALA A 52 -9.26 16.32 -0.39
N LYS A 53 -10.34 15.58 -0.23
CA LYS A 53 -10.37 14.31 0.51
C LYS A 53 -9.47 13.27 -0.15
N ALA A 54 -9.54 13.11 -1.46
CA ALA A 54 -8.69 12.19 -2.21
C ALA A 54 -7.20 12.38 -1.88
N HIS A 55 -6.70 13.59 -2.01
CA HIS A 55 -5.30 13.92 -1.69
C HIS A 55 -4.95 13.73 -0.23
N ARG A 56 -5.83 14.12 0.68
CA ARG A 56 -5.60 14.03 2.13
C ARG A 56 -5.51 12.57 2.58
N TYR A 57 -6.45 11.76 2.16
CA TYR A 57 -6.54 10.38 2.63
C TYR A 57 -5.59 9.43 1.91
N ALA A 58 -5.31 9.65 0.62
CA ALA A 58 -4.30 8.87 -0.08
C ALA A 58 -2.92 8.95 0.60
N ARG A 59 -2.55 10.13 1.15
CA ARG A 59 -1.30 10.30 1.89
C ARG A 59 -1.30 9.64 3.28
N ARG A 60 -2.45 9.41 3.86
CA ARG A 60 -2.61 8.84 5.20
C ARG A 60 -2.74 7.33 5.20
N LEU A 61 -3.14 6.75 4.08
CA LEU A 61 -3.19 5.30 3.92
C LEU A 61 -1.77 4.72 3.89
N ARG A 62 -1.52 3.75 4.75
CA ARG A 62 -0.21 3.10 4.93
C ARG A 62 -0.07 1.90 3.99
N ALA A 63 -0.14 2.17 2.68
CA ALA A 63 0.04 1.21 1.61
C ALA A 63 1.08 1.72 0.60
N GLY A 64 1.79 0.80 -0.03
CA GLY A 64 2.81 1.13 -1.03
C GLY A 64 2.22 1.68 -2.33
N THR A 65 1.01 1.26 -2.66
CA THR A 65 0.22 1.82 -3.77
C THR A 65 -1.15 2.23 -3.27
N VAL A 66 -1.57 3.45 -3.62
CA VAL A 66 -2.93 3.93 -3.35
C VAL A 66 -3.57 4.38 -4.64
N SER A 67 -4.63 3.70 -5.04
CA SER A 67 -5.45 4.05 -6.21
C SER A 67 -6.63 4.91 -5.80
N VAL A 68 -6.95 5.94 -6.57
CA VAL A 68 -8.09 6.82 -6.30
C VAL A 68 -9.10 6.71 -7.44
N ASN A 69 -10.33 6.36 -7.09
CA ASN A 69 -11.45 6.14 -8.01
C ASN A 69 -11.16 5.08 -9.10
N CYS A 70 -10.22 4.18 -8.83
CA CYS A 70 -9.88 3.05 -9.68
C CYS A 70 -9.30 1.91 -8.82
N PHE A 71 -9.11 0.78 -9.46
CA PHE A 71 -8.36 -0.35 -8.91
C PHE A 71 -7.24 -0.68 -9.88
N ALA A 72 -6.01 -0.26 -9.57
CA ALA A 72 -4.86 -0.49 -10.42
C ALA A 72 -3.56 -0.44 -9.64
N GLU A 73 -2.57 -1.17 -10.10
CA GLU A 73 -1.20 -1.17 -9.56
C GLU A 73 -0.29 -0.12 -10.22
N GLY A 74 -0.84 0.72 -11.11
CA GLY A 74 -0.06 1.53 -12.02
C GLY A 74 0.49 0.72 -13.20
N ASP A 75 1.47 1.25 -13.91
CA ASP A 75 2.11 0.61 -15.05
C ASP A 75 3.58 0.22 -14.74
N ILE A 76 4.32 -0.26 -15.76
CA ILE A 76 5.71 -0.69 -15.61
C ILE A 76 6.65 0.45 -15.20
N THR A 77 6.28 1.70 -15.40
CA THR A 77 7.09 2.87 -15.05
C THR A 77 6.87 3.34 -13.61
N THR A 78 5.86 2.82 -12.92
CA THR A 78 5.57 3.15 -11.52
C THR A 78 6.15 2.12 -10.57
N PRO A 79 6.81 2.53 -9.48
CA PRO A 79 7.32 1.58 -8.49
C PRO A 79 6.18 0.85 -7.79
N PHE A 80 6.33 -0.46 -7.61
CA PHE A 80 5.37 -1.32 -6.93
C PHE A 80 6.03 -2.03 -5.75
N GLY A 81 5.39 -2.03 -4.60
CA GLY A 81 5.88 -2.73 -3.41
C GLY A 81 5.12 -2.31 -2.16
N GLY A 82 5.22 -3.12 -1.12
CA GLY A 82 4.46 -2.97 0.10
C GLY A 82 5.17 -2.20 1.21
N PHE A 83 4.37 -1.80 2.17
CA PHE A 83 4.79 -1.37 3.50
C PHE A 83 4.54 -2.50 4.50
N LYS A 84 5.02 -2.36 5.72
CA LYS A 84 4.84 -3.31 6.82
C LYS A 84 5.28 -4.73 6.40
N GLU A 85 4.48 -5.75 6.67
CA GLU A 85 4.79 -7.14 6.30
C GLU A 85 4.64 -7.42 4.79
N SER A 86 4.07 -6.49 4.03
CA SER A 86 3.93 -6.64 2.57
C SER A 86 5.19 -6.27 1.78
N GLY A 87 6.28 -5.85 2.42
CA GLY A 87 7.53 -5.61 1.72
C GLY A 87 8.65 -4.96 2.54
N PHE A 88 9.90 -5.24 2.16
CA PHE A 88 11.13 -4.67 2.72
C PHE A 88 11.70 -3.63 1.76
N PHE A 89 11.52 -2.37 1.97
CA PHE A 89 12.18 -1.26 1.28
C PHE A 89 12.28 -1.30 -0.26
N GLY A 90 12.46 -2.49 -0.86
CA GLY A 90 12.52 -2.68 -2.30
C GLY A 90 11.23 -2.29 -3.02
N ARG A 91 11.37 -1.96 -4.30
CA ARG A 91 10.24 -1.70 -5.20
C ARG A 91 10.48 -2.42 -6.51
N ASP A 92 9.49 -3.21 -6.92
CA ASP A 92 9.44 -3.78 -8.25
C ASP A 92 8.97 -2.73 -9.26
N LYS A 93 9.14 -3.00 -10.52
CA LYS A 93 8.83 -2.09 -11.62
C LYS A 93 9.66 -0.79 -11.56
N SER A 94 9.54 0.01 -12.61
CA SER A 94 10.28 1.27 -12.78
C SER A 94 11.81 1.12 -12.66
N MET A 95 12.52 2.22 -12.60
CA MET A 95 13.97 2.23 -12.36
C MET A 95 14.36 1.68 -10.97
N TRP A 96 13.46 1.72 -10.00
CA TRP A 96 13.72 1.22 -8.64
C TRP A 96 13.88 -0.29 -8.57
N ALA A 97 13.34 -1.04 -9.53
CA ALA A 97 13.50 -2.50 -9.58
C ALA A 97 14.98 -2.89 -9.74
N GLN A 98 15.76 -2.11 -10.47
CA GLN A 98 17.17 -2.37 -10.69
C GLN A 98 17.99 -2.29 -9.40
N GLU A 99 17.64 -1.42 -8.47
CA GLU A 99 18.36 -1.21 -7.22
C GLU A 99 18.38 -2.47 -6.33
N GLN A 100 17.38 -3.33 -6.46
CA GLN A 100 17.29 -4.59 -5.70
C GLN A 100 18.34 -5.63 -6.14
N TYR A 101 18.93 -5.46 -7.31
CA TYR A 101 19.91 -6.41 -7.92
C TYR A 101 21.30 -5.82 -8.06
N THR A 102 21.53 -4.62 -7.52
CA THR A 102 22.80 -3.90 -7.68
C THR A 102 23.32 -3.39 -6.34
N GLU A 103 24.64 -3.31 -6.22
CA GLU A 103 25.32 -2.65 -5.10
C GLU A 103 26.20 -1.52 -5.62
N LEU A 104 26.17 -0.39 -4.90
CA LEU A 104 27.08 0.71 -5.19
C LEU A 104 28.43 0.46 -4.58
N LYS A 105 29.52 0.57 -5.38
CA LYS A 105 30.89 0.47 -4.93
C LYS A 105 31.67 1.71 -5.36
N THR A 106 32.32 2.35 -4.41
CA THR A 106 33.24 3.45 -4.70
C THR A 106 34.68 2.92 -4.76
N ILE A 107 35.39 3.26 -5.82
CA ILE A 107 36.82 2.99 -5.94
C ILE A 107 37.52 4.35 -6.05
N TRP A 108 38.39 4.62 -5.08
CA TRP A 108 39.23 5.83 -5.12
C TRP A 108 40.66 5.38 -5.40
N MET A 109 41.28 5.92 -6.47
CA MET A 109 42.64 5.56 -6.87
C MET A 109 43.43 6.85 -7.13
N GLN A 110 44.58 6.95 -6.48
CA GLN A 110 45.57 7.96 -6.80
C GLN A 110 46.69 7.30 -7.64
N VAL A 111 46.90 7.82 -8.82
CA VAL A 111 48.04 7.42 -9.68
C VAL A 111 49.10 8.53 -9.59
N SER A 112 50.33 8.15 -9.24
CA SER A 112 51.50 9.02 -9.18
C SER A 112 52.12 9.17 -10.57
#